data_b8a37f6c23f44a43d2f7f6b934ba9982
#
_entry.id   b8a37f6c23f44a43d2f7f6b934ba9982
#
_cell.length_a   1.000
_cell.length_b   1.000
_cell.length_c   1.000
_cell.angle_alpha   90.00
_cell.angle_beta   90.00
_cell.angle_gamma   90.00
#
_symmetry.space_group_name_H-M   'P 1'
#
loop_
_entity.id
_entity.type
_entity.pdbx_description
1 polymer ?
#
loop_
_entity_poly.entity_id
_entity_poly.type
_entity_poly.pdbx_seq_one_letter_code
_entity_poly.pdbx_strand_id
1 'polypeptide(L)'
;MRNFLFIFTLLFATTLFARDQIKIVGSSTVYPFATTVAERFGKTSGFKTPVVESTGSGGGLKLFCAGLGTQHPDITNASRRIKQTEIDNCKKKRYQRYYRS
;
A
#
# COMPACT_ATOMS: atom_id res chain seq x y z
N MET A 1 -46.39 1.89 8.02
CA MET A 1 -45.40 2.81 8.64
C MET A 1 -44.20 2.09 9.26
N ARG A 2 -44.37 0.91 9.81
CA ARG A 2 -43.26 0.17 10.43
C ARG A 2 -42.25 -0.39 9.43
N ASN A 3 -42.61 -0.55 8.17
CA ASN A 3 -41.77 -1.13 7.13
C ASN A 3 -40.68 -0.16 6.61
N PHE A 4 -40.80 1.13 6.85
CA PHE A 4 -39.82 2.12 6.42
C PHE A 4 -38.52 2.09 7.21
N LEU A 5 -38.56 1.66 8.45
CA LEU A 5 -37.36 1.59 9.32
C LEU A 5 -36.41 0.45 8.93
N PHE A 6 -36.94 -0.63 8.36
CA PHE A 6 -36.12 -1.78 7.95
C PHE A 6 -35.34 -1.55 6.65
N ILE A 7 -35.87 -0.73 5.74
CA ILE A 7 -35.21 -0.41 4.48
C ILE A 7 -34.00 0.51 4.70
N PHE A 8 -34.07 1.39 5.69
CA PHE A 8 -33.02 2.31 6.04
C PHE A 8 -31.78 1.62 6.61
N THR A 9 -31.97 0.55 7.39
CA THR A 9 -30.89 -0.22 8.00
C THR A 9 -30.08 -1.02 6.98
N LEU A 10 -30.66 -1.44 5.89
CA LEU A 10 -29.99 -2.19 4.82
C LEU A 10 -29.01 -1.35 3.99
N LEU A 11 -29.26 -0.03 3.89
CA LEU A 11 -28.39 0.89 3.14
C LEU A 11 -27.05 1.15 3.82
N PHE A 12 -26.94 0.94 5.13
CA PHE A 12 -25.70 1.11 5.88
C PHE A 12 -24.83 -0.16 5.95
N ALA A 13 -25.29 -1.27 5.39
CA ALA A 13 -24.57 -2.54 5.42
C ALA A 13 -23.50 -2.66 4.34
N THR A 14 -23.42 -1.72 3.39
CA THR A 14 -22.37 -1.69 2.38
C THR A 14 -21.16 -0.92 2.90
N THR A 15 -20.21 -1.65 3.50
CA THR A 15 -18.92 -1.09 3.88
C THR A 15 -17.96 -1.21 2.71
N LEU A 16 -17.47 -0.07 2.25
CA LEU A 16 -16.37 -0.03 1.29
C LEU A 16 -15.06 -0.28 2.03
N PHE A 17 -14.39 -1.40 1.70
CA PHE A 17 -13.07 -1.71 2.23
C PHE A 17 -12.03 -1.03 1.36
N ALA A 18 -11.64 0.19 1.73
CA ALA A 18 -10.52 0.89 1.13
C ALA A 18 -9.43 1.07 2.19
N ARG A 19 -8.17 0.91 1.80
CA ARG A 19 -7.06 1.23 2.67
C ARG A 19 -7.00 2.74 2.86
N ASP A 20 -7.02 3.17 4.10
CA ASP A 20 -6.89 4.58 4.48
C ASP A 20 -5.49 4.93 4.99
N GLN A 21 -4.56 3.99 4.94
CA GLN A 21 -3.20 4.12 5.44
C GLN A 21 -2.20 3.63 4.40
N ILE A 22 -1.23 4.47 4.06
CA ILE A 22 -0.17 4.15 3.10
C ILE A 22 0.80 3.16 3.73
N LYS A 23 1.14 2.10 3.02
CA LYS A 23 2.14 1.12 3.43
C LYS A 23 3.38 1.25 2.56
N ILE A 24 4.53 1.49 3.21
CA ILE A 24 5.83 1.70 2.60
C ILE A 24 6.77 0.59 3.05
N VAL A 25 7.47 -0.02 2.12
CA VAL A 25 8.49 -1.05 2.39
C VAL A 25 9.79 -0.68 1.69
N GLY A 26 10.88 -1.33 2.05
CA GLY A 26 12.12 -1.21 1.32
C GLY A 26 13.36 -1.10 2.16
N SER A 27 14.32 -0.33 1.68
CA SER A 27 15.69 -0.19 2.18
C SER A 27 15.78 0.11 3.67
N SER A 28 16.60 -0.65 4.38
CA SER A 28 16.96 -0.38 5.77
C SER A 28 17.79 0.92 5.91
N THR A 29 18.54 1.29 4.89
CA THR A 29 19.30 2.54 4.84
C THR A 29 18.37 3.75 4.74
N VAL A 30 17.32 3.65 3.94
CA VAL A 30 16.32 4.71 3.75
C VAL A 30 15.31 4.78 4.90
N TYR A 31 15.17 3.71 5.65
CA TYR A 31 14.16 3.55 6.70
C TYR A 31 14.07 4.74 7.69
N PRO A 32 15.16 5.22 8.30
CA PRO A 32 15.05 6.35 9.23
C PRO A 32 14.55 7.64 8.56
N PHE A 33 14.90 7.87 7.30
CA PHE A 33 14.43 9.02 6.55
C PHE A 33 12.96 8.87 6.16
N ALA A 34 12.57 7.71 5.68
CA ALA A 34 11.18 7.41 5.31
C ALA A 34 10.25 7.52 6.53
N THR A 35 10.69 7.05 7.69
CA THR A 35 9.94 7.13 8.94
C THR A 35 9.72 8.59 9.35
N THR A 36 10.74 9.44 9.25
CA THR A 36 10.63 10.86 9.56
C THR A 36 9.64 11.56 8.64
N VAL A 37 9.71 11.29 7.35
CA VAL A 37 8.77 11.86 6.36
C VAL A 37 7.34 11.38 6.62
N ALA A 38 7.16 10.08 6.90
CA ALA A 38 5.86 9.51 7.21
C ALA A 38 5.21 10.13 8.44
N GLU A 39 5.98 10.31 9.51
CA GLU A 39 5.50 10.96 10.74
C GLU A 39 5.07 12.39 10.48
N ARG A 40 5.87 13.14 9.73
CA ARG A 40 5.54 14.52 9.38
C ARG A 40 4.29 14.59 8.51
N PHE A 41 4.16 13.70 7.55
CA PHE A 41 2.96 13.59 6.72
C PHE A 41 1.71 13.34 7.58
N GLY A 42 1.78 12.39 8.50
CA GLY A 42 0.67 12.10 9.42
C GLY A 42 0.26 13.28 10.28
N LYS A 43 1.24 14.08 10.74
CA LYS A 43 0.97 15.25 11.58
C LYS A 43 0.37 16.42 10.82
N THR A 44 0.73 16.59 9.54
CA THR A 44 0.40 17.79 8.77
C THR A 44 -0.72 17.61 7.76
N SER A 45 -1.02 16.37 7.35
CA SER A 45 -1.96 16.09 6.27
C SER A 45 -3.40 15.81 6.73
N GLY A 46 -3.60 15.47 8.00
CA GLY A 46 -4.88 14.98 8.48
C GLY A 46 -5.17 13.51 8.13
N PHE A 47 -4.30 12.87 7.36
CA PHE A 47 -4.38 11.44 7.08
C PHE A 47 -3.62 10.63 8.12
N LYS A 48 -3.88 9.33 8.19
CA LYS A 48 -3.12 8.43 9.07
C LYS A 48 -1.65 8.42 8.69
N THR A 49 -0.80 8.33 9.70
CA THR A 49 0.65 8.18 9.49
C THR A 49 0.93 6.93 8.67
N PRO A 50 1.67 7.02 7.55
CA PRO A 50 2.06 5.85 6.78
C PRO A 50 2.84 4.84 7.62
N VAL A 51 2.62 3.56 7.38
CA VAL A 51 3.40 2.48 7.98
C VAL A 51 4.66 2.26 7.14
N VAL A 52 5.82 2.29 7.78
CA VAL A 52 7.10 2.07 7.11
C VAL A 52 7.74 0.80 7.68
N GLU A 53 8.07 -0.15 6.81
CA GLU A 53 8.73 -1.40 7.20
C GLU A 53 10.11 -1.50 6.55
N SER A 54 11.10 -1.90 7.35
CA SER A 54 12.48 -2.12 6.90
C SER A 54 12.63 -3.56 6.40
N THR A 55 12.47 -3.76 5.11
CA THR A 55 12.52 -5.09 4.47
C THR A 55 13.82 -5.32 3.69
N GLY A 56 14.65 -4.30 3.54
CA GLY A 56 15.73 -4.27 2.56
C GLY A 56 15.20 -3.92 1.17
N SER A 57 16.10 -3.42 0.31
CA SER A 57 15.73 -2.98 -1.05
C SER A 57 15.14 -4.13 -1.87
N GLY A 58 15.78 -5.28 -1.89
CA GLY A 58 15.29 -6.45 -2.63
C GLY A 58 13.99 -7.02 -2.06
N GLY A 59 13.88 -7.10 -0.74
CA GLY A 59 12.68 -7.55 -0.06
C GLY A 59 11.48 -6.64 -0.33
N GLY A 60 11.69 -5.33 -0.31
CA GLY A 60 10.66 -4.35 -0.61
C GLY A 60 10.17 -4.46 -2.04
N LEU A 61 11.08 -4.56 -2.99
CA LEU A 61 10.74 -4.74 -4.40
C LEU A 61 9.95 -6.03 -4.64
N LYS A 62 10.33 -7.11 -3.97
CA LYS A 62 9.61 -8.39 -4.07
C LYS A 62 8.18 -8.28 -3.59
N LEU A 63 7.97 -7.65 -2.44
CA LEU A 63 6.63 -7.43 -1.88
C LEU A 63 5.79 -6.51 -2.76
N PHE A 64 6.37 -5.41 -3.21
CA PHE A 64 5.70 -4.43 -4.06
C PHE A 64 5.28 -5.05 -5.40
N CYS A 65 6.16 -5.82 -6.02
CA CYS A 65 5.91 -6.43 -7.31
C CYS A 65 5.02 -7.69 -7.26
N ALA A 66 4.73 -8.22 -6.05
CA ALA A 66 3.92 -9.42 -5.89
C ALA A 66 2.45 -9.23 -6.28
N GLY A 67 1.94 -8.00 -6.27
CA GLY A 67 0.56 -7.72 -6.64
C GLY A 67 0.08 -6.33 -6.30
N LEU A 68 -1.22 -6.14 -6.43
CA LEU A 68 -1.94 -4.91 -6.15
C LEU A 68 -2.97 -5.13 -5.04
N GLY A 69 -3.43 -4.05 -4.44
CA GLY A 69 -4.49 -4.08 -3.45
C GLY A 69 -4.00 -3.96 -2.02
N THR A 70 -4.91 -4.07 -1.07
CA THR A 70 -4.68 -3.77 0.35
C THR A 70 -3.70 -4.70 1.04
N GLN A 71 -3.41 -5.86 0.47
CA GLN A 71 -2.45 -6.83 1.01
C GLN A 71 -1.02 -6.59 0.52
N HIS A 72 -0.83 -5.62 -0.37
CA HIS A 72 0.47 -5.29 -0.95
C HIS A 72 0.85 -3.86 -0.61
N PRO A 73 2.16 -3.54 -0.56
CA PRO A 73 2.58 -2.17 -0.27
C PRO A 73 2.23 -1.21 -1.41
N ASP A 74 2.05 0.05 -1.04
CA ASP A 74 1.75 1.13 -1.97
C ASP A 74 3.02 1.74 -2.56
N ILE A 75 4.10 1.74 -1.77
CA ILE A 75 5.38 2.34 -2.13
C ILE A 75 6.49 1.38 -1.72
N THR A 76 7.49 1.24 -2.56
CA THR A 76 8.76 0.64 -2.18
C THR A 76 9.91 1.61 -2.47
N ASN A 77 10.86 1.68 -1.56
CA ASN A 77 12.07 2.47 -1.73
C ASN A 77 13.29 1.56 -1.79
N ALA A 78 14.38 2.08 -2.33
CA ALA A 78 15.61 1.32 -2.47
C ALA A 78 16.83 2.22 -2.29
N SER A 79 17.91 1.65 -1.78
CA SER A 79 19.22 2.31 -1.67
C SER A 79 20.16 1.94 -2.81
N ARG A 80 19.67 1.26 -3.82
CA ARG A 80 20.41 0.87 -5.02
C ARG A 80 19.49 0.93 -6.24
N ARG A 81 20.07 0.86 -7.43
CA ARG A 81 19.31 0.75 -8.68
C ARG A 81 18.57 -0.59 -8.73
N ILE A 82 17.38 -0.56 -9.29
CA ILE A 82 16.59 -1.77 -9.55
C ILE A 82 17.31 -2.69 -10.54
N LYS A 83 17.25 -4.00 -10.28
CA LYS A 83 17.85 -5.03 -11.14
C LYS A 83 16.87 -5.41 -12.26
N GLN A 84 17.42 -5.86 -13.39
CA GLN A 84 16.59 -6.31 -14.52
C GLN A 84 15.64 -7.46 -14.12
N THR A 85 16.12 -8.39 -13.30
CA THR A 85 15.31 -9.50 -12.78
C THR A 85 14.11 -9.01 -11.95
N GLU A 86 14.29 -7.92 -11.21
CA GLU A 86 13.23 -7.30 -10.42
C GLU A 86 12.21 -6.59 -11.31
N ILE A 87 12.67 -5.91 -12.35
CA ILE A 87 11.80 -5.31 -13.37
C ILE A 87 10.95 -6.38 -14.03
N ASP A 88 11.55 -7.47 -14.46
CA ASP A 88 10.89 -8.57 -15.16
C ASP A 88 9.85 -9.24 -14.26
N ASN A 89 10.20 -9.47 -12.99
CA ASN A 89 9.28 -10.02 -12.00
C ASN A 89 8.08 -9.10 -11.75
N CYS A 90 8.31 -7.80 -11.67
CA CYS A 90 7.28 -6.80 -11.48
C CYS A 90 6.30 -6.78 -12.66
N LYS A 91 6.82 -6.83 -13.88
CA LYS A 91 6.00 -6.89 -15.10
C LYS A 91 5.11 -8.13 -15.12
N LYS A 92 5.64 -9.29 -14.72
CA LYS A 92 4.87 -10.53 -14.69
C LYS A 92 3.76 -10.53 -13.67
N LYS A 93 4.03 -10.04 -12.45
CA LYS A 93 3.11 -10.22 -11.32
C LYS A 93 2.20 -9.01 -11.11
N ARG A 94 2.75 -7.79 -11.14
CA ARG A 94 1.99 -6.59 -10.83
C ARG A 94 1.28 -6.03 -12.05
N TYR A 95 2.00 -5.83 -13.14
CA TYR A 95 1.42 -5.22 -14.33
C TYR A 95 0.40 -6.11 -15.04
N GLN A 96 0.63 -7.39 -15.13
CA GLN A 96 -0.32 -8.30 -15.77
C GLN A 96 -1.65 -8.40 -15.01
N ARG A 97 -1.62 -8.29 -13.69
CA ARG A 97 -2.86 -8.25 -12.91
C ARG A 97 -3.64 -6.96 -13.13
N TYR A 98 -2.95 -5.86 -13.35
CA TYR A 98 -3.60 -4.59 -13.64
C TYR A 98 -4.39 -4.64 -14.96
N TYR A 99 -3.86 -5.30 -15.97
CA TYR A 99 -4.52 -5.43 -17.27
C TYR A 99 -5.57 -6.55 -17.34
N ARG A 100 -5.61 -7.44 -16.36
CA ARG A 100 -6.59 -8.52 -16.29
C ARG A 100 -7.82 -8.20 -15.45
N SER A 101 -7.75 -7.19 -14.67
CA SER A 101 -8.88 -6.71 -13.86
C SER A 101 -9.68 -5.65 -14.65
#